data_7c62adb65b5afd51aa5975d2c6afff47
#
_entry.id   7c62adb65b5afd51aa5975d2c6afff47
#
_cell.length_a   1.000
_cell.length_b   1.000
_cell.length_c   1.000
_cell.angle_alpha   90.00
_cell.angle_beta   90.00
_cell.angle_gamma   90.00
#
_symmetry.space_group_name_H-M   'P 1'
#
loop_
_entity.id
_entity.type
_entity.pdbx_description
1 polymer ?
#
loop_
_entity_poly.entity_id
_entity_poly.type
_entity_poly.pdbx_seq_one_letter_code
_entity_poly.pdbx_strand_id
1 'polypeptide(L)'
;MKKYACIDVGGTSIKYGILKEDLTFEERCEMDTHAKKGGANILNKVINIVKNFKEKYKLEGICISTAGMVDCQSGEIIHSSSLIPNYTGTKIKETLEKEFNIPCEVENDVNCAALAEHFVGGAKGSKVSLCLTIGTGIGSAIIINDEVYHGAFGSAGEVGYMNMMGSTFQDLGASSILVKKVAAMKNIDIKDINGKYIFEKAKLGDEDCIKAIDEMVEVLGEGIA
;
A
#
# COMPACT_ATOMS: atom_id res chain seq x y z
N MET A 1 6.84 13.92 -24.34
CA MET A 1 5.95 13.43 -23.28
C MET A 1 6.82 13.23 -22.05
N LYS A 2 6.42 13.83 -20.92
CA LYS A 2 7.13 13.70 -19.64
C LYS A 2 7.09 12.26 -19.12
N LYS A 3 8.16 11.85 -18.46
CA LYS A 3 8.31 10.51 -17.90
C LYS A 3 8.70 10.58 -16.42
N TYR A 4 8.12 9.72 -15.63
CA TYR A 4 8.31 9.65 -14.20
C TYR A 4 8.74 8.24 -13.81
N ALA A 5 9.75 8.13 -12.94
CA ALA A 5 10.09 6.86 -12.32
C ALA A 5 9.13 6.62 -11.14
N CYS A 6 8.28 5.61 -11.23
CA CYS A 6 7.36 5.22 -10.18
C CYS A 6 7.84 3.95 -9.52
N ILE A 7 7.97 3.94 -8.20
CA ILE A 7 8.51 2.83 -7.43
C ILE A 7 7.62 2.58 -6.21
N ASP A 8 7.08 1.38 -6.10
CA ASP A 8 6.27 0.91 -4.99
C ASP A 8 7.07 -0.07 -4.13
N VAL A 9 7.39 0.35 -2.91
CA VAL A 9 8.21 -0.40 -1.96
C VAL A 9 7.31 -1.17 -0.99
N GLY A 10 6.95 -2.39 -1.37
CA GLY A 10 6.22 -3.31 -0.51
C GLY A 10 7.13 -4.16 0.38
N GLY A 11 6.55 -4.83 1.37
CA GLY A 11 7.28 -5.70 2.28
C GLY A 11 7.88 -6.96 1.60
N THR A 12 7.31 -7.43 0.51
CA THR A 12 7.75 -8.64 -0.22
C THR A 12 8.49 -8.27 -1.50
N SER A 13 7.92 -7.39 -2.30
CA SER A 13 8.48 -6.97 -3.58
C SER A 13 8.51 -5.46 -3.73
N ILE A 14 9.45 -4.98 -4.53
CA ILE A 14 9.50 -3.62 -5.06
C ILE A 14 9.02 -3.71 -6.50
N LYS A 15 7.90 -3.04 -6.79
CA LYS A 15 7.38 -2.86 -8.14
C LYS A 15 7.81 -1.50 -8.65
N TYR A 16 8.24 -1.42 -9.89
CA TYR A 16 8.73 -0.17 -10.43
C TYR A 16 8.51 -0.08 -11.94
N GLY A 17 8.44 1.13 -12.44
CA GLY A 17 8.19 1.35 -13.86
C GLY A 17 8.37 2.80 -14.26
N ILE A 18 8.24 3.03 -15.56
CA ILE A 18 8.19 4.36 -16.16
C ILE A 18 6.75 4.69 -16.51
N LEU A 19 6.21 5.69 -15.83
CA LEU A 19 4.90 6.26 -16.09
C LEU A 19 5.04 7.48 -17.00
N LYS A 20 4.23 7.54 -18.05
CA LYS A 20 4.14 8.70 -18.93
C LYS A 20 3.08 9.69 -18.45
N GLU A 21 3.16 10.91 -18.92
CA GLU A 21 2.20 12.00 -18.62
C GLU A 21 0.74 11.64 -18.94
N ASP A 22 0.52 10.72 -19.89
CA ASP A 22 -0.79 10.19 -20.25
C ASP A 22 -1.27 9.05 -19.32
N LEU A 23 -0.58 8.83 -18.21
CA LEU A 23 -0.84 7.78 -17.22
C LEU A 23 -0.69 6.36 -17.74
N THR A 24 -0.04 6.16 -18.89
CA THR A 24 0.31 4.82 -19.39
C THR A 24 1.73 4.45 -18.98
N PHE A 25 1.93 3.17 -18.64
CA PHE A 25 3.26 2.66 -18.36
C PHE A 25 4.01 2.30 -19.63
N GLU A 26 5.26 2.73 -19.73
CA GLU A 26 6.17 2.33 -20.81
C GLU A 26 6.96 1.07 -20.44
N GLU A 27 7.34 0.94 -19.18
CA GLU A 27 8.09 -0.20 -18.64
C GLU A 27 7.54 -0.54 -17.25
N ARG A 28 7.42 -1.84 -16.93
CA ARG A 28 7.04 -2.34 -15.59
C ARG A 28 7.93 -3.49 -15.22
N CYS A 29 8.46 -3.44 -14.02
CA CYS A 29 9.36 -4.44 -13.46
C CYS A 29 9.01 -4.74 -12.01
N GLU A 30 9.54 -5.84 -11.51
CA GLU A 30 9.40 -6.25 -10.11
C GLU A 30 10.69 -6.94 -9.65
N MET A 31 11.03 -6.75 -8.38
CA MET A 31 12.13 -7.47 -7.72
C MET A 31 11.76 -7.73 -6.26
N ASP A 32 12.41 -8.72 -5.65
CA ASP A 32 12.28 -8.99 -4.21
C ASP A 32 12.77 -7.81 -3.37
N THR A 33 12.00 -7.37 -2.38
CA THR A 33 12.40 -6.31 -1.45
C THR A 33 13.59 -6.75 -0.59
N HIS A 34 13.64 -8.02 -0.19
CA HIS A 34 14.55 -8.51 0.85
C HIS A 34 14.42 -7.67 2.14
N ALA A 35 13.20 -7.42 2.58
CA ALA A 35 12.86 -6.52 3.68
C ALA A 35 13.69 -6.74 4.95
N LYS A 36 14.02 -8.01 5.27
CA LYS A 36 14.86 -8.38 6.42
C LYS A 36 16.27 -7.78 6.39
N LYS A 37 16.74 -7.31 5.22
CA LYS A 37 18.05 -6.63 5.10
C LYS A 37 17.97 -5.15 5.52
N GLY A 38 16.77 -4.65 5.82
CA GLY A 38 16.54 -3.33 6.40
C GLY A 38 16.50 -2.15 5.43
N GLY A 39 16.21 -0.98 5.98
CA GLY A 39 15.96 0.25 5.23
C GLY A 39 17.10 0.67 4.31
N ALA A 40 18.34 0.61 4.77
CA ALA A 40 19.51 0.96 3.94
C ALA A 40 19.61 0.11 2.66
N ASN A 41 19.30 -1.20 2.76
CA ASN A 41 19.29 -2.06 1.58
C ASN A 41 18.16 -1.69 0.59
N ILE A 42 17.00 -1.34 1.12
CA ILE A 42 15.87 -0.89 0.29
C ILE A 42 16.23 0.42 -0.42
N LEU A 43 16.74 1.41 0.30
CA LEU A 43 17.16 2.68 -0.28
C LEU A 43 18.20 2.48 -1.40
N ASN A 44 19.20 1.62 -1.19
CA ASN A 44 20.18 1.30 -2.21
C ASN A 44 19.55 0.65 -3.47
N LYS A 45 18.54 -0.20 -3.30
CA LYS A 45 17.79 -0.77 -4.43
C LYS A 45 17.05 0.32 -5.20
N VAL A 46 16.35 1.22 -4.50
CA VAL A 46 15.64 2.35 -5.10
C VAL A 46 16.61 3.24 -5.89
N ILE A 47 17.78 3.59 -5.32
CA ILE A 47 18.82 4.35 -6.00
C ILE A 47 19.24 3.64 -7.31
N ASN A 48 19.50 2.34 -7.26
CA ASN A 48 19.90 1.59 -8.45
C ASN A 48 18.82 1.52 -9.52
N ILE A 49 17.55 1.41 -9.13
CA ILE A 49 16.40 1.46 -10.06
C ILE A 49 16.36 2.81 -10.78
N VAL A 50 16.44 3.92 -10.04
CA VAL A 50 16.40 5.28 -10.62
C VAL A 50 17.61 5.49 -11.52
N LYS A 51 18.80 5.05 -11.13
CA LYS A 51 20.02 5.12 -11.93
C LYS A 51 19.85 4.42 -13.27
N ASN A 52 19.36 3.17 -13.26
CA ASN A 52 19.12 2.40 -14.49
C ASN A 52 18.07 3.05 -15.40
N PHE A 53 17.02 3.65 -14.84
CA PHE A 53 16.05 4.39 -15.62
C PHE A 53 16.61 5.67 -16.21
N LYS A 54 17.43 6.41 -15.45
CA LYS A 54 18.06 7.64 -15.91
C LYS A 54 19.04 7.42 -17.08
N GLU A 55 19.65 6.23 -17.19
CA GLU A 55 20.48 5.85 -18.34
C GLU A 55 19.66 5.70 -19.63
N LYS A 56 18.38 5.33 -19.53
CA LYS A 56 17.49 5.08 -20.68
C LYS A 56 16.54 6.25 -20.98
N TYR A 57 16.16 7.02 -19.93
CA TYR A 57 15.07 7.99 -20.00
C TYR A 57 15.49 9.33 -19.41
N LYS A 58 14.99 10.41 -20.01
CA LYS A 58 14.97 11.72 -19.36
C LYS A 58 13.78 11.72 -18.39
N LEU A 59 14.06 11.71 -17.09
CA LEU A 59 13.07 11.74 -16.02
C LEU A 59 12.73 13.17 -15.61
N GLU A 60 11.44 13.46 -15.43
CA GLU A 60 10.94 14.73 -14.91
C GLU A 60 10.65 14.67 -13.41
N GLY A 61 10.49 13.47 -12.84
CA GLY A 61 10.24 13.26 -11.41
C GLY A 61 10.42 11.80 -11.00
N ILE A 62 10.54 11.61 -9.69
CA ILE A 62 10.60 10.31 -9.03
C ILE A 62 9.42 10.25 -8.07
N CYS A 63 8.60 9.21 -8.15
CA CYS A 63 7.43 8.99 -7.31
C CYS A 63 7.62 7.68 -6.54
N ILE A 64 7.61 7.77 -5.22
CA ILE A 64 7.79 6.63 -4.33
C ILE A 64 6.51 6.37 -3.55
N SER A 65 5.96 5.18 -3.69
CA SER A 65 4.97 4.59 -2.81
C SER A 65 5.69 3.66 -1.84
N THR A 66 5.39 3.71 -0.55
CA THR A 66 6.05 2.84 0.41
C THR A 66 5.17 2.48 1.60
N ALA A 67 5.38 1.29 2.14
CA ALA A 67 4.81 0.90 3.41
C ALA A 67 5.38 1.76 4.55
N GLY A 68 4.55 2.02 5.57
CA GLY A 68 4.88 2.83 6.74
C GLY A 68 4.34 4.26 6.67
N MET A 69 4.49 4.98 7.76
CA MET A 69 4.09 6.39 7.84
C MET A 69 5.20 7.27 7.27
N VAL A 70 4.82 8.18 6.41
CA VAL A 70 5.73 9.10 5.70
C VAL A 70 5.45 10.54 6.12
N ASP A 71 6.47 11.28 6.45
CA ASP A 71 6.40 12.74 6.39
C ASP A 71 6.56 13.17 4.93
N CYS A 72 5.46 13.49 4.27
CA CYS A 72 5.45 13.79 2.83
C CYS A 72 6.20 15.09 2.48
N GLN A 73 6.44 15.99 3.44
CA GLN A 73 7.23 17.19 3.19
C GLN A 73 8.72 16.87 3.07
N SER A 74 9.25 16.12 4.04
CA SER A 74 10.66 15.70 4.05
C SER A 74 10.92 14.41 3.25
N GLY A 75 9.89 13.60 2.99
CA GLY A 75 10.01 12.27 2.40
C GLY A 75 10.76 11.29 3.29
N GLU A 76 10.69 11.50 4.61
CA GLU A 76 11.30 10.63 5.62
C GLU A 76 10.26 9.62 6.13
N ILE A 77 10.70 8.39 6.34
CA ILE A 77 9.89 7.35 7.00
C ILE A 77 9.87 7.63 8.50
N ILE A 78 8.75 8.15 9.02
CA ILE A 78 8.61 8.50 10.45
C ILE A 78 8.26 7.31 11.31
N HIS A 79 7.58 6.30 10.77
CA HIS A 79 7.30 5.04 11.45
C HIS A 79 7.16 3.89 10.46
N SER A 80 7.69 2.72 10.83
CA SER A 80 7.46 1.47 10.10
C SER A 80 7.37 0.28 11.04
N SER A 81 6.71 -0.77 10.60
CA SER A 81 6.63 -2.02 11.36
C SER A 81 7.99 -2.72 11.44
N SER A 82 8.15 -3.62 12.40
CA SER A 82 9.35 -4.46 12.55
C SER A 82 9.65 -5.40 11.37
N LEU A 83 8.75 -5.49 10.39
CA LEU A 83 8.94 -6.27 9.17
C LEU A 83 10.11 -5.74 8.31
N ILE A 84 10.40 -4.44 8.41
CA ILE A 84 11.54 -3.80 7.74
C ILE A 84 12.45 -3.19 8.82
N PRO A 85 13.50 -3.88 9.26
CA PRO A 85 14.41 -3.38 10.28
C PRO A 85 15.07 -2.05 9.85
N ASN A 86 15.19 -1.11 10.79
CA ASN A 86 15.87 0.17 10.56
C ASN A 86 15.34 0.96 9.33
N TYR A 87 14.01 0.88 9.07
CA TYR A 87 13.40 1.65 7.99
C TYR A 87 12.96 3.04 8.45
N THR A 88 12.49 3.15 9.69
CA THR A 88 12.24 4.45 10.34
C THR A 88 13.49 5.31 10.32
N GLY A 89 13.35 6.59 9.99
CA GLY A 89 14.45 7.54 9.83
C GLY A 89 15.10 7.50 8.43
N THR A 90 14.61 6.67 7.50
CA THR A 90 15.14 6.62 6.13
C THR A 90 14.67 7.86 5.35
N LYS A 91 15.61 8.71 4.94
CA LYS A 91 15.39 9.95 4.20
C LYS A 91 15.41 9.70 2.69
N ILE A 92 14.30 9.21 2.16
CA ILE A 92 14.21 8.76 0.76
C ILE A 92 14.31 9.97 -0.19
N LYS A 93 13.45 10.99 0.01
CA LYS A 93 13.37 12.18 -0.84
C LYS A 93 14.70 12.92 -0.88
N GLU A 94 15.24 13.28 0.29
CA GLU A 94 16.52 14.01 0.40
C GLU A 94 17.65 13.26 -0.34
N THR A 95 17.71 11.92 -0.16
CA THR A 95 18.75 11.11 -0.77
C THR A 95 18.62 11.07 -2.30
N LEU A 96 17.42 10.84 -2.82
CA LEU A 96 17.20 10.73 -4.26
C LEU A 96 17.36 12.08 -4.97
N GLU A 97 16.84 13.16 -4.40
CA GLU A 97 16.99 14.51 -4.96
C GLU A 97 18.45 14.93 -5.00
N LYS A 98 19.21 14.67 -3.94
CA LYS A 98 20.65 14.96 -3.88
C LYS A 98 21.47 14.16 -4.89
N GLU A 99 21.14 12.85 -5.05
CA GLU A 99 21.90 11.97 -5.96
C GLU A 99 21.60 12.27 -7.44
N PHE A 100 20.35 12.56 -7.77
CA PHE A 100 19.92 12.62 -9.16
C PHE A 100 19.62 14.03 -9.67
N ASN A 101 19.47 15.02 -8.79
CA ASN A 101 18.99 16.37 -9.11
C ASN A 101 17.66 16.34 -9.89
N ILE A 102 16.73 15.50 -9.44
CA ILE A 102 15.38 15.32 -9.99
C ILE A 102 14.40 15.41 -8.82
N PRO A 103 13.27 16.14 -8.93
CA PRO A 103 12.26 16.20 -7.89
C PRO A 103 11.75 14.80 -7.50
N CYS A 104 11.59 14.56 -6.21
CA CYS A 104 11.11 13.31 -5.67
C CYS A 104 9.95 13.55 -4.73
N GLU A 105 8.87 12.77 -4.88
CA GLU A 105 7.77 12.70 -3.92
C GLU A 105 7.66 11.31 -3.33
N VAL A 106 7.39 11.25 -2.04
CA VAL A 106 7.27 10.00 -1.27
C VAL A 106 5.95 10.02 -0.52
N GLU A 107 5.17 8.96 -0.68
CA GLU A 107 3.86 8.83 -0.05
C GLU A 107 3.63 7.39 0.46
N ASN A 108 2.74 7.26 1.42
CA ASN A 108 2.27 5.95 1.90
C ASN A 108 1.55 5.17 0.78
N ASP A 109 1.67 3.85 0.79
CA ASP A 109 1.11 2.95 -0.22
C ASP A 109 -0.42 3.01 -0.33
N VAL A 110 -1.12 3.12 0.81
CA VAL A 110 -2.60 3.25 0.82
C VAL A 110 -3.02 4.62 0.28
N ASN A 111 -2.31 5.68 0.64
CA ASN A 111 -2.55 7.02 0.12
C ASN A 111 -2.32 7.08 -1.41
N CYS A 112 -1.27 6.44 -1.91
CA CYS A 112 -1.03 6.31 -3.35
C CYS A 112 -2.16 5.56 -4.06
N ALA A 113 -2.67 4.48 -3.47
CA ALA A 113 -3.81 3.74 -4.01
C ALA A 113 -5.07 4.61 -4.04
N ALA A 114 -5.34 5.36 -2.97
CA ALA A 114 -6.48 6.28 -2.92
C ALA A 114 -6.40 7.39 -3.97
N LEU A 115 -5.22 7.98 -4.17
CA LEU A 115 -4.99 8.97 -5.23
C LEU A 115 -5.26 8.38 -6.61
N ALA A 116 -4.81 7.15 -6.87
CA ALA A 116 -5.08 6.47 -8.13
C ALA A 116 -6.57 6.24 -8.35
N GLU A 117 -7.30 5.75 -7.34
CA GLU A 117 -8.76 5.58 -7.41
C GLU A 117 -9.50 6.92 -7.59
N HIS A 118 -9.00 7.97 -6.97
CA HIS A 118 -9.58 9.30 -7.05
C HIS A 118 -9.44 9.93 -8.45
N PHE A 119 -8.26 9.86 -9.06
CA PHE A 119 -8.02 10.50 -10.36
C PHE A 119 -8.42 9.66 -11.56
N VAL A 120 -8.28 8.33 -11.50
CA VAL A 120 -8.48 7.45 -12.65
C VAL A 120 -9.36 6.22 -12.37
N GLY A 121 -9.77 6.00 -11.13
CA GLY A 121 -10.54 4.84 -10.70
C GLY A 121 -11.96 5.13 -10.29
N GLY A 122 -12.46 4.36 -9.32
CA GLY A 122 -13.87 4.36 -8.88
C GLY A 122 -14.32 5.61 -8.14
N ALA A 123 -13.39 6.40 -7.58
CA ALA A 123 -13.70 7.64 -6.85
C ALA A 123 -13.58 8.91 -7.72
N LYS A 124 -13.39 8.76 -9.04
CA LYS A 124 -13.22 9.89 -9.95
C LYS A 124 -14.39 10.87 -9.90
N GLY A 125 -14.08 12.15 -9.70
CA GLY A 125 -15.06 13.24 -9.62
C GLY A 125 -15.70 13.41 -8.25
N SER A 126 -15.32 12.63 -7.25
CA SER A 126 -15.75 12.80 -5.87
C SER A 126 -14.99 13.97 -5.22
N LYS A 127 -15.66 14.80 -4.43
CA LYS A 127 -15.01 15.85 -3.63
C LYS A 127 -14.39 15.28 -2.35
N VAL A 128 -14.98 14.22 -1.83
CA VAL A 128 -14.51 13.49 -0.65
C VAL A 128 -14.62 12.02 -0.95
N SER A 129 -13.56 11.26 -0.71
CA SER A 129 -13.56 9.80 -0.83
C SER A 129 -12.78 9.15 0.30
N LEU A 130 -13.26 7.98 0.73
CA LEU A 130 -12.57 7.07 1.62
C LEU A 130 -12.14 5.86 0.78
N CYS A 131 -10.86 5.56 0.80
CA CYS A 131 -10.30 4.35 0.22
C CYS A 131 -9.93 3.39 1.35
N LEU A 132 -10.35 2.13 1.25
CA LEU A 132 -9.95 1.06 2.16
C LEU A 132 -9.14 0.01 1.39
N THR A 133 -8.02 -0.40 1.95
CA THR A 133 -7.26 -1.55 1.49
C THR A 133 -7.45 -2.70 2.49
N ILE A 134 -8.00 -3.83 2.03
CA ILE A 134 -8.34 -4.98 2.86
C ILE A 134 -7.42 -6.15 2.47
N GLY A 135 -6.30 -6.24 3.17
CA GLY A 135 -5.23 -7.20 2.88
C GLY A 135 -4.76 -7.96 4.13
N THR A 136 -3.47 -7.94 4.38
CA THR A 136 -2.87 -8.48 5.62
C THR A 136 -3.41 -7.78 6.86
N GLY A 137 -3.63 -6.46 6.75
CA GLY A 137 -4.34 -5.60 7.68
C GLY A 137 -5.43 -4.82 6.95
N ILE A 138 -5.94 -3.77 7.59
CA ILE A 138 -6.82 -2.78 6.99
C ILE A 138 -6.10 -1.44 7.01
N GLY A 139 -5.85 -0.88 5.83
CA GLY A 139 -5.39 0.49 5.67
C GLY A 139 -6.50 1.36 5.11
N SER A 140 -6.43 2.65 5.35
CA SER A 140 -7.33 3.59 4.69
C SER A 140 -6.65 4.91 4.36
N ALA A 141 -7.25 5.62 3.43
CA ALA A 141 -6.87 6.98 3.08
C ALA A 141 -8.11 7.82 2.79
N ILE A 142 -8.05 9.08 3.16
CA ILE A 142 -9.12 10.04 2.92
C ILE A 142 -8.61 11.08 1.92
N ILE A 143 -9.37 11.29 0.85
CA ILE A 143 -9.11 12.36 -0.11
C ILE A 143 -10.17 13.43 0.06
N ILE A 144 -9.74 14.68 0.19
CA ILE A 144 -10.62 15.86 0.30
C ILE A 144 -10.15 16.91 -0.69
N ASN A 145 -11.03 17.30 -1.63
CA ASN A 145 -10.70 18.30 -2.66
C ASN A 145 -9.41 18.00 -3.42
N ASP A 146 -9.29 16.77 -3.92
CA ASP A 146 -8.17 16.25 -4.72
C ASP A 146 -6.85 16.06 -3.95
N GLU A 147 -6.83 16.23 -2.61
CA GLU A 147 -5.65 16.09 -1.78
C GLU A 147 -5.84 15.00 -0.72
N VAL A 148 -4.73 14.30 -0.39
CA VAL A 148 -4.70 13.35 0.72
C VAL A 148 -4.82 14.10 2.04
N TYR A 149 -5.77 13.69 2.87
CA TYR A 149 -5.90 14.21 4.22
C TYR A 149 -4.96 13.48 5.18
N HIS A 150 -3.81 14.07 5.47
CA HIS A 150 -2.80 13.47 6.37
C HIS A 150 -3.09 13.68 7.86
N GLY A 151 -4.02 14.59 8.21
CA GLY A 151 -4.28 14.97 9.60
C GLY A 151 -3.13 15.77 10.23
N ALA A 152 -3.17 15.94 11.55
CA ALA A 152 -2.20 16.77 12.25
C ALA A 152 -0.79 16.16 12.34
N PHE A 153 -0.69 14.83 12.28
CA PHE A 153 0.56 14.09 12.54
C PHE A 153 0.86 13.04 11.45
N GLY A 154 0.27 13.14 10.27
CA GLY A 154 0.49 12.20 9.18
C GLY A 154 -0.12 10.81 9.40
N SER A 155 -1.04 10.65 10.37
CA SER A 155 -1.66 9.37 10.73
C SER A 155 -3.17 9.33 10.49
N ALA A 156 -3.73 10.28 9.75
CA ALA A 156 -5.13 10.20 9.33
C ALA A 156 -5.31 8.96 8.45
N GLY A 157 -6.42 8.27 8.66
CA GLY A 157 -6.69 7.05 7.92
C GLY A 157 -6.13 5.76 8.53
N GLU A 158 -5.46 5.79 9.68
CA GLU A 158 -5.01 4.58 10.38
C GLU A 158 -6.16 3.83 11.08
N VAL A 159 -7.28 3.66 10.36
CA VAL A 159 -8.51 3.05 10.90
C VAL A 159 -8.35 1.58 11.27
N GLY A 160 -7.37 0.89 10.69
CA GLY A 160 -7.10 -0.51 11.04
C GLY A 160 -6.84 -0.75 12.51
N TYR A 161 -6.32 0.27 13.21
CA TYR A 161 -6.06 0.23 14.65
C TYR A 161 -7.23 0.74 15.51
N MET A 162 -8.34 1.13 14.88
CA MET A 162 -9.54 1.57 15.61
C MET A 162 -10.08 0.43 16.49
N ASN A 163 -10.33 0.74 17.76
CA ASN A 163 -10.91 -0.23 18.68
C ASN A 163 -12.39 -0.48 18.35
N MET A 164 -12.74 -1.73 18.13
CA MET A 164 -14.13 -2.16 17.98
C MET A 164 -14.31 -3.59 18.51
N MET A 165 -15.46 -3.87 19.12
CA MET A 165 -15.83 -5.19 19.65
C MET A 165 -14.76 -5.84 20.55
N GLY A 166 -13.97 -5.05 21.30
CA GLY A 166 -12.91 -5.55 22.19
C GLY A 166 -11.61 -5.98 21.48
N SER A 167 -11.44 -5.66 20.21
CA SER A 167 -10.25 -5.91 19.40
C SER A 167 -9.93 -4.69 18.52
N THR A 168 -9.14 -4.85 17.46
CA THR A 168 -8.94 -3.82 16.46
C THR A 168 -9.70 -4.13 15.17
N PHE A 169 -10.04 -3.10 14.39
CA PHE A 169 -10.74 -3.27 13.12
C PHE A 169 -10.04 -4.25 12.20
N GLN A 170 -8.72 -4.14 12.06
CA GLN A 170 -7.96 -5.07 11.20
C GLN A 170 -7.89 -6.50 11.76
N ASP A 171 -7.86 -6.70 13.08
CA ASP A 171 -7.84 -8.02 13.70
C ASP A 171 -9.20 -8.73 13.64
N LEU A 172 -10.24 -8.03 13.21
CA LEU A 172 -11.57 -8.58 12.97
C LEU A 172 -11.89 -8.69 11.48
N GLY A 173 -11.59 -7.66 10.68
CA GLY A 173 -12.07 -7.52 9.29
C GLY A 173 -11.04 -7.71 8.19
N ALA A 174 -9.74 -7.93 8.49
CA ALA A 174 -8.73 -8.12 7.45
C ALA A 174 -8.87 -9.44 6.69
N SER A 175 -8.45 -9.46 5.41
CA SER A 175 -8.43 -10.68 4.59
C SER A 175 -7.57 -11.80 5.22
N SER A 176 -6.51 -11.44 5.93
CA SER A 176 -5.69 -12.41 6.65
C SER A 176 -6.45 -13.13 7.76
N ILE A 177 -7.42 -12.46 8.40
CA ILE A 177 -8.29 -13.03 9.42
C ILE A 177 -9.31 -13.95 8.79
N LEU A 178 -9.93 -13.53 7.65
CA LEU A 178 -10.81 -14.40 6.86
C LEU A 178 -10.10 -15.72 6.51
N VAL A 179 -8.85 -15.64 6.01
CA VAL A 179 -8.07 -16.84 5.65
C VAL A 179 -7.82 -17.74 6.86
N LYS A 180 -7.39 -17.17 8.00
CA LYS A 180 -7.17 -17.92 9.25
C LYS A 180 -8.44 -18.63 9.71
N LYS A 181 -9.59 -17.93 9.65
CA LYS A 181 -10.89 -18.44 10.08
C LYS A 181 -11.33 -19.64 9.24
N VAL A 182 -11.31 -19.51 7.91
CA VAL A 182 -11.70 -20.60 7.02
C VAL A 182 -10.72 -21.77 7.10
N ALA A 183 -9.41 -21.52 7.25
CA ALA A 183 -8.42 -22.56 7.47
C ALA A 183 -8.76 -23.41 8.71
N ALA A 184 -9.11 -22.75 9.82
CA ALA A 184 -9.51 -23.42 11.06
C ALA A 184 -10.83 -24.19 10.91
N MET A 185 -11.88 -23.60 10.29
CA MET A 185 -13.18 -24.23 10.08
C MET A 185 -13.05 -25.51 9.25
N LYS A 186 -12.19 -25.49 8.23
CA LYS A 186 -12.01 -26.63 7.30
C LYS A 186 -10.87 -27.56 7.67
N ASN A 187 -10.13 -27.26 8.73
CA ASN A 187 -8.92 -28.00 9.11
C ASN A 187 -7.90 -28.13 7.96
N ILE A 188 -7.66 -27.03 7.24
CA ILE A 188 -6.71 -26.92 6.13
C ILE A 188 -5.50 -26.10 6.61
N ASP A 189 -4.29 -26.45 6.16
CA ASP A 189 -3.12 -25.61 6.44
C ASP A 189 -3.31 -24.23 5.79
N ILE A 190 -3.06 -23.17 6.55
CA ILE A 190 -3.19 -21.79 6.09
C ILE A 190 -2.35 -21.47 4.83
N LYS A 191 -1.30 -22.23 4.59
CA LYS A 191 -0.45 -22.13 3.40
C LYS A 191 -1.14 -22.60 2.12
N ASP A 192 -2.15 -23.45 2.25
CA ASP A 192 -2.84 -24.07 1.12
C ASP A 192 -4.08 -23.30 0.69
N ILE A 193 -4.45 -22.22 1.42
CA ILE A 193 -5.60 -21.38 1.08
C ILE A 193 -5.24 -19.90 1.07
N ASN A 194 -6.03 -19.13 0.33
CA ASN A 194 -5.94 -17.69 0.26
C ASN A 194 -7.33 -17.07 0.04
N GLY A 195 -7.43 -15.76 0.04
CA GLY A 195 -8.70 -15.06 -0.17
C GLY A 195 -9.39 -15.46 -1.48
N LYS A 196 -8.63 -15.61 -2.58
CA LYS A 196 -9.18 -16.03 -3.87
C LYS A 196 -9.88 -17.39 -3.77
N TYR A 197 -9.22 -18.37 -3.17
CA TYR A 197 -9.80 -19.69 -2.92
C TYR A 197 -11.13 -19.59 -2.17
N ILE A 198 -11.18 -18.78 -1.10
CA ILE A 198 -12.38 -18.63 -0.26
C ILE A 198 -13.54 -18.04 -1.06
N PHE A 199 -13.31 -16.95 -1.81
CA PHE A 199 -14.34 -16.33 -2.64
C PHE A 199 -14.81 -17.24 -3.79
N GLU A 200 -13.92 -18.03 -4.39
CA GLU A 200 -14.29 -19.02 -5.41
C GLU A 200 -15.15 -20.14 -4.82
N LYS A 201 -14.83 -20.65 -3.64
CA LYS A 201 -15.62 -21.68 -2.95
C LYS A 201 -16.98 -21.15 -2.50
N ALA A 202 -17.05 -19.94 -1.98
CA ALA A 202 -18.31 -19.29 -1.62
C ALA A 202 -19.26 -19.16 -2.84
N LYS A 203 -18.74 -18.77 -4.01
CA LYS A 203 -19.52 -18.73 -5.27
C LYS A 203 -20.07 -20.09 -5.68
N LEU A 204 -19.46 -21.19 -5.25
CA LEU A 204 -19.91 -22.54 -5.48
C LEU A 204 -20.85 -23.09 -4.38
N GLY A 205 -21.24 -22.23 -3.43
CA GLY A 205 -22.18 -22.59 -2.36
C GLY A 205 -21.55 -23.19 -1.11
N ASP A 206 -20.23 -23.04 -0.91
CA ASP A 206 -19.55 -23.50 0.30
C ASP A 206 -19.98 -22.67 1.52
N GLU A 207 -20.77 -23.28 2.41
CA GLU A 207 -21.39 -22.59 3.55
C GLU A 207 -20.39 -22.01 4.55
N ASP A 208 -19.27 -22.69 4.82
CA ASP A 208 -18.23 -22.17 5.72
C ASP A 208 -17.58 -20.90 5.14
N CYS A 209 -17.30 -20.90 3.83
CA CYS A 209 -16.73 -19.76 3.15
C CYS A 209 -17.71 -18.58 3.10
N ILE A 210 -19.00 -18.85 2.81
CA ILE A 210 -20.07 -17.83 2.82
C ILE A 210 -20.17 -17.18 4.20
N LYS A 211 -20.34 -18.01 5.24
CA LYS A 211 -20.45 -17.51 6.62
C LYS A 211 -19.27 -16.65 7.05
N ALA A 212 -18.04 -17.08 6.73
CA ALA A 212 -16.84 -16.33 7.09
C ALA A 212 -16.73 -14.99 6.35
N ILE A 213 -17.19 -14.94 5.09
CA ILE A 213 -17.26 -13.69 4.31
C ILE A 213 -18.33 -12.77 4.89
N ASP A 214 -19.53 -13.28 5.22
CA ASP A 214 -20.61 -12.46 5.78
C ASP A 214 -20.17 -11.80 7.09
N GLU A 215 -19.53 -12.55 8.00
CA GLU A 215 -18.98 -12.01 9.24
C GLU A 215 -17.89 -10.95 9.00
N MET A 216 -17.03 -11.13 7.98
CA MET A 216 -16.08 -10.09 7.59
C MET A 216 -16.80 -8.84 7.07
N VAL A 217 -17.83 -9.00 6.26
CA VAL A 217 -18.62 -7.89 5.70
C VAL A 217 -19.34 -7.10 6.79
N GLU A 218 -19.91 -7.79 7.79
CA GLU A 218 -20.52 -7.14 8.95
C GLU A 218 -19.51 -6.25 9.69
N VAL A 219 -18.32 -6.79 9.98
CA VAL A 219 -17.23 -6.02 10.63
C VAL A 219 -16.83 -4.81 9.78
N LEU A 220 -16.68 -5.00 8.46
CA LEU A 220 -16.34 -3.90 7.56
C LEU A 220 -17.43 -2.84 7.53
N GLY A 221 -18.70 -3.25 7.51
CA GLY A 221 -19.85 -2.34 7.54
C GLY A 221 -19.89 -1.48 8.81
N GLU A 222 -19.66 -2.08 9.98
CA GLU A 222 -19.59 -1.35 11.25
C GLU A 222 -18.38 -0.42 11.33
N GLY A 223 -17.24 -0.82 10.75
CA GLY A 223 -16.04 0.02 10.76
C GLY A 223 -16.10 1.22 9.80
N ILE A 224 -17.01 1.20 8.82
CA ILE A 224 -17.23 2.29 7.86
C ILE A 224 -18.30 3.27 8.36
N ALA A 225 -19.28 2.80 9.15
CA ALA A 225 -20.39 3.60 9.65
C ALA A 225 -19.98 4.55 10.79
#